data_14fd15af690fd774d7af05a92eb46110
#
_entry.id   14fd15af690fd774d7af05a92eb46110
#
_cell.length_a   1.000
_cell.length_b   1.000
_cell.length_c   1.000
_cell.angle_alpha   90.00
_cell.angle_beta   90.00
_cell.angle_gamma   90.00
#
_symmetry.space_group_name_H-M   'P 1'
#
loop_
_entity.id
_entity.type
_entity.pdbx_description
1 polymer ?
#
loop_
_entity_poly.entity_id
_entity_poly.type
_entity_poly.pdbx_seq_one_letter_code
_entity_poly.pdbx_strand_id
1 'polypeptide(L)'
;QYGQWRQWAEWKARNEYGDDEGWDALDGNERSRLVTAVAASTMPRQYIARIVEACAKASRSEDEFIRRARREGFSIDPRLRKGTAKDSFTDPGQVVGYRITWRSTDGWTERFNAFELGDDMRLKRLRDDWADDARSRALAVQEWRAAMENRPPFLDDGRERHLENLSTHDMERLVSEAFCIAASLNNACLLYTS
;
A
#
# COMPACT_ATOMS: atom_id res chain seq x y z
N GLN A 1 10.43 8.71 -7.92
CA GLN A 1 9.39 8.01 -8.71
C GLN A 1 8.08 8.80 -8.78
N TYR A 2 7.66 9.50 -7.73
CA TYR A 2 6.39 10.24 -7.73
C TYR A 2 6.45 11.59 -8.48
N GLY A 3 7.59 12.24 -8.51
CA GLY A 3 7.79 13.41 -9.37
C GLY A 3 7.55 13.07 -10.84
N GLN A 4 7.94 11.86 -11.27
CA GLN A 4 7.67 11.35 -12.61
C GLN A 4 6.18 11.10 -12.87
N TRP A 5 5.41 10.71 -11.85
CA TRP A 5 3.97 10.47 -12.00
C TRP A 5 3.17 11.75 -12.06
N ARG A 6 3.56 12.76 -11.29
CA ARG A 6 2.95 14.07 -11.40
C ARG A 6 3.17 14.66 -12.77
N GLN A 7 4.40 14.58 -13.30
CA GLN A 7 4.72 14.99 -14.67
C GLN A 7 3.90 14.22 -15.71
N TRP A 8 3.75 12.90 -15.52
CA TRP A 8 2.91 12.07 -16.36
C TRP A 8 1.43 12.44 -16.24
N ALA A 9 0.91 12.67 -15.04
CA ALA A 9 -0.46 13.08 -14.81
C ALA A 9 -0.74 14.47 -15.42
N GLU A 10 0.20 15.37 -15.35
CA GLU A 10 0.12 16.68 -15.99
C GLU A 10 0.11 16.57 -17.51
N TRP A 11 1.04 15.79 -18.08
CA TRP A 11 1.05 15.49 -19.50
C TRP A 11 -0.26 14.85 -19.97
N LYS A 12 -0.78 13.89 -19.23
CA LYS A 12 -2.03 13.22 -19.55
C LYS A 12 -3.24 14.16 -19.43
N ALA A 13 -3.30 14.95 -18.37
CA ALA A 13 -4.36 15.94 -18.18
C ALA A 13 -4.39 16.96 -19.31
N ARG A 14 -3.21 17.43 -19.74
CA ARG A 14 -3.07 18.33 -20.88
C ARG A 14 -3.56 17.69 -22.19
N ASN A 15 -3.16 16.43 -22.45
CA ASN A 15 -3.60 15.70 -23.63
C ASN A 15 -5.11 15.40 -23.64
N GLU A 16 -5.70 15.08 -22.48
CA GLU A 16 -7.14 14.85 -22.34
C GLU A 16 -7.95 16.14 -22.47
N TYR A 17 -7.36 17.27 -22.11
CA TYR A 17 -7.98 18.59 -22.31
C TYR A 17 -8.13 18.96 -23.79
N GLY A 18 -7.19 18.47 -24.63
CA GLY A 18 -7.33 18.49 -26.10
C GLY A 18 -7.13 19.84 -26.79
N ASP A 19 -6.83 20.89 -26.01
CA ASP A 19 -6.57 22.25 -26.47
C ASP A 19 -5.41 22.86 -25.69
N ASP A 20 -4.26 23.00 -26.36
CA ASP A 20 -3.04 23.53 -25.73
C ASP A 20 -3.17 25.00 -25.34
N GLU A 21 -3.83 25.82 -26.16
CA GLU A 21 -4.01 27.26 -25.85
C GLU A 21 -4.98 27.41 -24.67
N GLY A 22 -6.06 26.63 -24.64
CA GLY A 22 -6.99 26.57 -23.53
C GLY A 22 -6.35 26.07 -22.24
N TRP A 23 -5.47 25.05 -22.34
CA TRP A 23 -4.70 24.57 -21.20
C TRP A 23 -3.78 25.64 -20.61
N ASP A 24 -3.07 26.35 -21.45
CA ASP A 24 -2.13 27.39 -21.02
C ASP A 24 -2.86 28.63 -20.46
N ALA A 25 -4.12 28.84 -20.83
CA ALA A 25 -4.97 29.89 -20.30
C ALA A 25 -5.60 29.58 -18.94
N LEU A 26 -5.63 28.29 -18.52
CA LEU A 26 -6.13 27.90 -17.20
C LEU A 26 -5.31 28.52 -16.08
N ASP A 27 -5.97 28.90 -15.00
CA ASP A 27 -5.25 29.30 -13.78
C ASP A 27 -4.54 28.11 -13.10
N GLY A 28 -3.60 28.41 -12.21
CA GLY A 28 -2.81 27.39 -11.53
C GLY A 28 -3.66 26.43 -10.68
N ASN A 29 -4.81 26.88 -10.15
CA ASN A 29 -5.70 26.07 -9.33
C ASN A 29 -6.52 25.11 -10.22
N GLU A 30 -6.98 25.57 -11.36
CA GLU A 30 -7.73 24.77 -12.33
C GLU A 30 -6.85 23.68 -12.92
N ARG A 31 -5.63 24.01 -13.38
CA ARG A 31 -4.65 23.00 -13.79
C ARG A 31 -4.38 21.98 -12.69
N SER A 32 -4.13 22.44 -11.48
CA SER A 32 -3.87 21.56 -10.35
C SER A 32 -5.03 20.61 -10.06
N ARG A 33 -6.28 21.07 -10.19
CA ARG A 33 -7.48 20.23 -10.04
C ARG A 33 -7.54 19.14 -11.10
N LEU A 34 -7.30 19.49 -12.37
CA LEU A 34 -7.31 18.54 -13.49
C LEU A 34 -6.20 17.50 -13.34
N VAL A 35 -4.98 17.93 -13.05
CA VAL A 35 -3.83 17.03 -12.79
C VAL A 35 -4.13 16.12 -11.60
N THR A 36 -4.72 16.64 -10.54
CA THR A 36 -5.11 15.88 -9.36
C THR A 36 -6.18 14.84 -9.71
N ALA A 37 -7.17 15.20 -10.51
CA ALA A 37 -8.23 14.27 -10.92
C ALA A 37 -7.64 13.12 -11.75
N VAL A 38 -6.74 13.41 -12.69
CA VAL A 38 -6.05 12.39 -13.50
C VAL A 38 -5.14 11.53 -12.62
N ALA A 39 -4.36 12.12 -11.74
CA ALA A 39 -3.50 11.40 -10.80
C ALA A 39 -4.32 10.48 -9.88
N ALA A 40 -5.44 10.96 -9.35
CA ALA A 40 -6.32 10.19 -8.48
C ALA A 40 -7.02 9.04 -9.22
N SER A 41 -7.34 9.22 -10.51
CA SER A 41 -8.12 8.22 -11.26
C SER A 41 -7.31 7.01 -11.72
N THR A 42 -5.98 7.11 -11.87
CA THR A 42 -5.27 6.13 -12.70
C THR A 42 -4.02 5.48 -12.12
N MET A 43 -3.26 6.07 -11.21
CA MET A 43 -1.98 5.45 -10.83
C MET A 43 -1.62 5.37 -9.34
N PRO A 44 -1.73 6.40 -8.52
CA PRO A 44 -1.31 6.30 -7.12
C PRO A 44 -2.05 5.18 -6.40
N ARG A 45 -3.36 5.06 -6.63
CA ARG A 45 -4.19 4.04 -6.02
C ARG A 45 -3.74 2.62 -6.38
N GLN A 46 -3.51 2.34 -7.67
CA GLN A 46 -3.12 1.00 -8.11
C GLN A 46 -1.73 0.61 -7.62
N TYR A 47 -0.80 1.55 -7.62
CA TYR A 47 0.54 1.31 -7.11
C TYR A 47 0.54 1.08 -5.60
N ILE A 48 -0.13 1.95 -4.84
CA ILE A 48 -0.28 1.80 -3.40
C ILE A 48 -0.99 0.48 -3.07
N ALA A 49 -2.06 0.14 -3.81
CA ALA A 49 -2.78 -1.12 -3.65
C ALA A 49 -1.85 -2.33 -3.84
N ARG A 50 -1.00 -2.34 -4.87
CA ARG A 50 -0.04 -3.43 -5.11
C ARG A 50 0.97 -3.58 -3.98
N ILE A 51 1.52 -2.47 -3.47
CA ILE A 51 2.47 -2.53 -2.36
C ILE A 51 1.78 -3.03 -1.10
N VAL A 52 0.59 -2.53 -0.78
CA VAL A 52 -0.18 -2.97 0.40
C VAL A 52 -0.58 -4.44 0.28
N GLU A 53 -0.98 -4.88 -0.91
CA GLU A 53 -1.26 -6.28 -1.21
C GLU A 53 -0.01 -7.16 -1.02
N ALA A 54 1.15 -6.72 -1.53
CA ALA A 54 2.40 -7.43 -1.33
C ALA A 54 2.79 -7.51 0.15
N CYS A 55 2.63 -6.42 0.91
CA CYS A 55 2.81 -6.43 2.36
C CYS A 55 1.88 -7.44 3.04
N ALA A 56 0.60 -7.46 2.66
CA ALA A 56 -0.39 -8.37 3.22
C ALA A 56 -0.06 -9.84 2.93
N LYS A 57 0.27 -10.17 1.68
CA LYS A 57 0.64 -11.53 1.25
C LYS A 57 1.94 -12.02 1.87
N ALA A 58 2.89 -11.13 2.11
CA ALA A 58 4.16 -11.47 2.75
C ALA A 58 4.02 -11.65 4.27
N SER A 59 2.94 -11.18 4.88
CA SER A 59 2.72 -11.19 6.31
C SER A 59 2.03 -12.47 6.77
N ARG A 60 2.45 -12.98 7.92
CA ARG A 60 1.84 -14.15 8.58
C ARG A 60 0.95 -13.77 9.75
N SER A 61 0.94 -12.47 10.11
CA SER A 61 0.18 -11.93 11.23
C SER A 61 -0.14 -10.46 11.02
N GLU A 62 -1.12 -9.93 11.77
CA GLU A 62 -1.55 -8.55 11.67
C GLU A 62 -0.46 -7.55 12.07
N ASP A 63 0.31 -7.86 13.10
CA ASP A 63 1.44 -7.05 13.56
C ASP A 63 2.55 -6.95 12.49
N GLU A 64 2.84 -8.06 11.82
CA GLU A 64 3.81 -8.08 10.72
C GLU A 64 3.34 -7.22 9.54
N PHE A 65 2.09 -7.29 9.17
CA PHE A 65 1.50 -6.45 8.13
C PHE A 65 1.66 -4.95 8.44
N ILE A 66 1.35 -4.55 9.68
CA ILE A 66 1.49 -3.15 10.10
C ILE A 66 2.94 -2.70 9.98
N ARG A 67 3.90 -3.51 10.43
CA ARG A 67 5.34 -3.19 10.32
C ARG A 67 5.79 -3.08 8.88
N ARG A 68 5.39 -4.04 8.02
CA ARG A 68 5.75 -4.02 6.59
C ARG A 68 5.21 -2.78 5.89
N ALA A 69 3.92 -2.46 6.07
CA ALA A 69 3.33 -1.27 5.48
C ALA A 69 4.04 0.02 5.92
N ARG A 70 4.41 0.12 7.20
CA ARG A 70 5.16 1.28 7.73
C ARG A 70 6.58 1.36 7.17
N ARG A 71 7.23 0.22 6.93
CA ARG A 71 8.57 0.16 6.33
C ARG A 71 8.56 0.66 4.88
N GLU A 72 7.49 0.40 4.13
CA GLU A 72 7.30 0.95 2.78
C GLU A 72 7.02 2.47 2.77
N GLY A 73 7.08 3.12 3.92
CA GLY A 73 6.88 4.56 4.06
C GLY A 73 5.43 4.99 4.22
N PHE A 74 4.51 4.04 4.41
CA PHE A 74 3.12 4.36 4.68
C PHE A 74 2.88 4.71 6.14
N SER A 75 2.03 5.71 6.39
CA SER A 75 1.35 5.80 7.68
C SER A 75 0.11 4.94 7.60
N ILE A 76 -0.06 4.05 8.56
CA ILE A 76 -1.22 3.16 8.67
C ILE A 76 -1.98 3.49 9.95
N ASP A 77 -3.26 3.86 9.81
CA ASP A 77 -4.11 4.26 10.93
C ASP A 77 -5.24 3.24 11.14
N PRO A 78 -5.43 2.70 12.35
CA PRO A 78 -6.55 1.82 12.63
C PRO A 78 -7.89 2.58 12.63
N ARG A 79 -8.91 1.94 12.10
CA ARG A 79 -10.30 2.35 12.28
C ARG A 79 -10.90 1.56 13.42
N LEU A 80 -11.08 2.21 14.55
CA LEU A 80 -11.64 1.59 15.74
C LEU A 80 -13.17 1.43 15.64
N ARG A 81 -13.69 0.41 16.31
CA ARG A 81 -15.11 0.18 16.49
C ARG A 81 -15.72 1.37 17.24
N LYS A 82 -16.93 1.75 16.89
CA LYS A 82 -17.66 2.84 17.58
C LYS A 82 -17.71 2.57 19.09
N GLY A 83 -17.34 3.57 19.87
CA GLY A 83 -17.26 3.48 21.34
C GLY A 83 -15.94 2.98 21.91
N THR A 84 -14.97 2.62 21.06
CA THR A 84 -13.61 2.29 21.52
C THR A 84 -12.76 3.55 21.56
N ALA A 85 -12.16 3.84 22.72
CA ALA A 85 -11.24 4.96 22.84
C ALA A 85 -9.86 4.61 22.27
N LYS A 86 -9.17 5.59 21.69
CA LYS A 86 -7.90 5.39 20.98
C LYS A 86 -6.77 4.88 21.86
N ASP A 87 -6.76 5.26 23.10
CA ASP A 87 -5.72 4.99 24.09
C ASP A 87 -5.98 3.74 24.94
N SER A 88 -7.16 3.14 24.82
CA SER A 88 -7.58 2.05 25.71
C SER A 88 -8.02 0.77 25.02
N PHE A 89 -7.88 0.63 23.68
CA PHE A 89 -8.20 -0.65 23.06
C PHE A 89 -7.15 -1.72 23.41
N THR A 90 -7.60 -2.91 23.74
CA THR A 90 -6.77 -4.00 24.27
C THR A 90 -6.85 -5.28 23.42
N ASP A 91 -7.72 -5.25 22.42
CA ASP A 91 -7.98 -6.39 21.54
C ASP A 91 -7.94 -5.92 20.07
N PRO A 92 -7.20 -6.62 19.18
CA PRO A 92 -7.17 -6.29 17.77
C PRO A 92 -8.55 -6.37 17.10
N GLY A 93 -9.49 -7.17 17.64
CA GLY A 93 -10.87 -7.22 17.19
C GLY A 93 -11.65 -5.91 17.35
N GLN A 94 -11.15 -4.95 18.15
CA GLN A 94 -11.68 -3.60 18.25
C GLN A 94 -11.27 -2.71 17.06
N VAL A 95 -10.26 -3.12 16.29
CA VAL A 95 -9.89 -2.50 15.02
C VAL A 95 -10.70 -3.15 13.91
N VAL A 96 -11.60 -2.39 13.30
CA VAL A 96 -12.54 -2.88 12.27
C VAL A 96 -12.08 -2.63 10.84
N GLY A 97 -10.97 -1.93 10.67
CA GLY A 97 -10.37 -1.62 9.39
C GLY A 97 -9.16 -0.71 9.55
N TYR A 98 -8.59 -0.29 8.45
CA TYR A 98 -7.46 0.62 8.46
C TYR A 98 -7.52 1.61 7.31
N ARG A 99 -6.70 2.63 7.40
CA ARG A 99 -6.46 3.62 6.36
C ARG A 99 -4.96 3.74 6.13
N ILE A 100 -4.57 3.74 4.88
CA ILE A 100 -3.20 4.01 4.45
C ILE A 100 -3.09 5.49 4.07
N THR A 101 -2.08 6.14 4.58
CA THR A 101 -1.67 7.48 4.15
C THR A 101 -0.28 7.37 3.56
N TRP A 102 -0.14 7.78 2.31
CA TRP A 102 1.12 7.87 1.63
C TRP A 102 1.49 9.34 1.39
N ARG A 103 2.77 9.67 1.55
CA ARG A 103 3.30 11.01 1.32
C ARG A 103 4.43 10.94 0.31
N SER A 104 4.37 11.79 -0.70
CA SER A 104 5.48 11.95 -1.64
C SER A 104 6.59 12.81 -1.04
N THR A 105 7.77 12.73 -1.64
CA THR A 105 8.90 13.65 -1.36
C THR A 105 8.54 15.11 -1.62
N ASP A 106 7.60 15.37 -2.53
CA ASP A 106 7.12 16.70 -2.91
C ASP A 106 6.01 17.23 -1.99
N GLY A 107 5.71 16.52 -0.89
CA GLY A 107 4.71 16.92 0.11
C GLY A 107 3.27 16.56 -0.25
N TRP A 108 3.05 15.87 -1.37
CA TRP A 108 1.73 15.36 -1.72
C TRP A 108 1.30 14.24 -0.76
N THR A 109 0.02 14.23 -0.40
CA THR A 109 -0.54 13.24 0.53
C THR A 109 -1.78 12.60 -0.06
N GLU A 110 -1.77 11.28 -0.19
CA GLU A 110 -2.91 10.46 -0.58
C GLU A 110 -3.35 9.56 0.56
N ARG A 111 -4.66 9.38 0.69
CA ARG A 111 -5.28 8.58 1.75
C ARG A 111 -6.30 7.62 1.19
N PHE A 112 -6.14 6.36 1.52
CA PHE A 112 -7.04 5.31 1.07
C PHE A 112 -7.51 4.47 2.25
N ASN A 113 -8.81 4.22 2.32
CA ASN A 113 -9.34 3.20 3.20
C ASN A 113 -9.05 1.81 2.59
N ALA A 114 -8.97 0.79 3.42
CA ALA A 114 -8.68 -0.58 2.98
C ALA A 114 -9.56 -1.04 1.79
N PHE A 115 -10.85 -0.75 1.82
CA PHE A 115 -11.79 -1.16 0.76
C PHE A 115 -11.57 -0.44 -0.59
N GLU A 116 -10.94 0.74 -0.57
CA GLU A 116 -10.59 1.48 -1.79
C GLU A 116 -9.37 0.90 -2.50
N LEU A 117 -8.54 0.15 -1.77
CA LEU A 117 -7.38 -0.57 -2.32
C LEU A 117 -7.78 -1.90 -2.94
N GLY A 118 -8.86 -2.51 -2.47
CA GLY A 118 -9.41 -3.77 -2.96
C GLY A 118 -10.28 -4.44 -1.90
N ASP A 119 -11.22 -5.28 -2.31
CA ASP A 119 -12.06 -6.01 -1.36
C ASP A 119 -11.25 -7.00 -0.51
N ASP A 120 -10.20 -7.58 -1.09
CA ASP A 120 -9.28 -8.49 -0.41
C ASP A 120 -8.40 -7.78 0.62
N MET A 121 -8.26 -6.46 0.50
CA MET A 121 -7.49 -5.64 1.44
C MET A 121 -8.28 -5.26 2.70
N ARG A 122 -9.54 -5.64 2.80
CA ARG A 122 -10.31 -5.44 4.03
C ARG A 122 -9.70 -6.22 5.18
N LEU A 123 -9.45 -5.56 6.31
CA LEU A 123 -8.79 -6.16 7.47
C LEU A 123 -9.43 -7.49 7.91
N LYS A 124 -10.76 -7.59 7.80
CA LYS A 124 -11.48 -8.85 8.10
C LYS A 124 -11.02 -9.99 7.19
N ARG A 125 -10.82 -9.74 5.89
CA ARG A 125 -10.36 -10.75 4.93
C ARG A 125 -8.91 -11.14 5.17
N LEU A 126 -8.06 -10.15 5.42
CA LEU A 126 -6.65 -10.40 5.71
C LEU A 126 -6.46 -11.26 6.97
N ARG A 127 -7.30 -11.07 7.98
CA ARG A 127 -7.28 -11.88 9.21
C ARG A 127 -7.66 -13.34 9.01
N ASP A 128 -8.39 -13.66 7.94
CA ASP A 128 -8.75 -15.06 7.63
C ASP A 128 -7.49 -15.90 7.27
N ASP A 129 -6.42 -15.22 6.78
CA ASP A 129 -5.17 -15.85 6.33
C ASP A 129 -4.04 -15.73 7.36
N TRP A 130 -4.22 -14.95 8.44
CA TRP A 130 -3.16 -14.67 9.41
C TRP A 130 -3.31 -15.45 10.72
N ALA A 131 -2.17 -15.64 11.41
CA ALA A 131 -2.15 -16.25 12.72
C ALA A 131 -2.97 -15.42 13.74
N ASP A 132 -3.87 -16.09 14.46
CA ASP A 132 -4.75 -15.51 15.49
C ASP A 132 -4.48 -16.12 16.87
N ASP A 133 -3.21 -16.30 17.22
CA ASP A 133 -2.79 -16.72 18.56
C ASP A 133 -2.68 -15.53 19.53
N ALA A 134 -2.61 -15.84 20.82
CA ALA A 134 -2.56 -14.82 21.87
C ALA A 134 -1.37 -13.86 21.74
N ARG A 135 -0.22 -14.35 21.23
CA ARG A 135 0.99 -13.53 21.03
C ARG A 135 0.78 -12.58 19.88
N SER A 136 0.35 -13.08 18.72
CA SER A 136 0.08 -12.27 17.51
C SER A 136 -0.96 -11.20 17.81
N ARG A 137 -2.02 -11.52 18.55
CA ARG A 137 -3.03 -10.54 18.98
C ARG A 137 -2.45 -9.45 19.88
N ALA A 138 -1.63 -9.81 20.87
CA ALA A 138 -0.99 -8.83 21.75
C ALA A 138 -0.04 -7.91 20.99
N LEU A 139 0.76 -8.46 20.06
CA LEU A 139 1.66 -7.69 19.21
C LEU A 139 0.89 -6.75 18.27
N ALA A 140 -0.20 -7.20 17.67
CA ALA A 140 -1.03 -6.36 16.81
C ALA A 140 -1.57 -5.13 17.55
N VAL A 141 -2.01 -5.26 18.80
CA VAL A 141 -2.42 -4.11 19.63
C VAL A 141 -1.27 -3.12 19.81
N GLN A 142 -0.07 -3.61 20.11
CA GLN A 142 1.10 -2.76 20.32
C GLN A 142 1.54 -2.04 19.05
N GLU A 143 1.52 -2.75 17.91
CA GLU A 143 1.88 -2.15 16.61
C GLU A 143 0.85 -1.12 16.16
N TRP A 144 -0.45 -1.39 16.34
CA TRP A 144 -1.49 -0.39 16.07
C TRP A 144 -1.31 0.89 16.92
N ARG A 145 -1.01 0.73 18.21
CA ARG A 145 -0.72 1.88 19.09
C ARG A 145 0.51 2.64 18.63
N ALA A 146 1.60 1.93 18.32
CA ALA A 146 2.81 2.54 17.79
C ALA A 146 2.57 3.30 16.48
N ALA A 147 1.73 2.73 15.59
CA ALA A 147 1.34 3.37 14.35
C ALA A 147 0.53 4.66 14.57
N MET A 148 -0.47 4.62 15.45
CA MET A 148 -1.31 5.79 15.79
C MET A 148 -0.51 6.94 16.42
N GLU A 149 0.49 6.62 17.22
CA GLU A 149 1.34 7.59 17.91
C GLU A 149 2.56 8.00 17.07
N ASN A 150 2.66 7.48 15.86
CA ASN A 150 3.81 7.66 14.95
C ASN A 150 5.15 7.33 15.63
N ARG A 151 5.13 6.35 16.55
CA ARG A 151 6.33 5.83 17.21
C ARG A 151 6.99 4.77 16.33
N PRO A 152 8.27 4.44 16.52
CA PRO A 152 8.90 3.28 15.89
C PRO A 152 8.05 2.00 16.09
N PRO A 153 8.17 0.99 15.22
CA PRO A 153 7.55 -0.30 15.42
C PRO A 153 7.85 -0.85 16.83
N PHE A 154 6.87 -1.50 17.43
CA PHE A 154 7.03 -2.04 18.79
C PHE A 154 8.00 -3.24 18.81
N LEU A 155 7.91 -4.09 17.80
CA LEU A 155 8.79 -5.24 17.66
C LEU A 155 9.90 -4.94 16.67
N ASP A 156 11.15 -4.93 17.16
CA ASP A 156 12.36 -4.97 16.36
C ASP A 156 13.13 -6.25 16.71
N ASP A 157 12.56 -7.41 16.37
CA ASP A 157 13.27 -8.65 16.60
C ASP A 157 14.07 -9.03 15.33
N GLY A 158 15.37 -9.23 15.53
CA GLY A 158 16.30 -9.53 14.43
C GLY A 158 16.01 -10.83 13.67
N ARG A 159 14.95 -11.58 14.01
CA ARG A 159 14.52 -12.76 13.27
C ARG A 159 13.81 -12.42 11.98
N GLU A 160 13.17 -11.26 11.94
CA GLU A 160 12.54 -10.76 10.72
C GLU A 160 13.57 -10.25 9.71
N ARG A 161 14.79 -9.92 10.13
CA ARG A 161 15.83 -9.29 9.28
C ARG A 161 16.27 -10.13 8.09
N HIS A 162 16.18 -11.44 8.14
CA HIS A 162 16.61 -12.30 7.03
C HIS A 162 15.61 -12.34 5.86
N LEU A 163 14.33 -12.17 6.12
CA LEU A 163 13.29 -11.99 5.09
C LEU A 163 13.04 -10.53 4.78
N GLU A 164 13.43 -9.65 5.68
CA GLU A 164 13.19 -8.21 5.67
C GLU A 164 14.22 -7.40 4.88
N ASN A 165 15.37 -7.99 4.52
CA ASN A 165 16.35 -7.35 3.64
C ASN A 165 15.88 -7.24 2.18
N LEU A 166 14.79 -7.90 1.85
CA LEU A 166 14.11 -7.71 0.57
C LEU A 166 12.99 -6.70 0.77
N SER A 167 13.13 -5.53 0.17
CA SER A 167 12.01 -4.59 0.08
C SER A 167 10.84 -5.27 -0.63
N THR A 168 9.61 -4.82 -0.37
CA THR A 168 8.43 -5.31 -1.11
C THR A 168 8.63 -5.15 -2.63
N HIS A 169 9.34 -4.10 -3.04
CA HIS A 169 9.72 -3.87 -4.42
C HIS A 169 10.70 -4.94 -4.96
N ASP A 170 11.67 -5.40 -4.15
CA ASP A 170 12.56 -6.50 -4.53
C ASP A 170 11.79 -7.82 -4.63
N MET A 171 10.82 -8.05 -3.76
CA MET A 171 9.93 -9.21 -3.83
C MET A 171 9.04 -9.19 -5.07
N GLU A 172 8.45 -8.05 -5.42
CA GLU A 172 7.70 -7.89 -6.67
C GLU A 172 8.56 -8.13 -7.89
N ARG A 173 9.80 -7.64 -7.89
CA ARG A 173 10.76 -7.89 -8.96
C ARG A 173 11.07 -9.38 -9.08
N LEU A 174 11.36 -10.06 -7.98
CA LEU A 174 11.64 -11.49 -7.96
C LEU A 174 10.45 -12.32 -8.43
N VAL A 175 9.25 -11.96 -8.02
CA VAL A 175 8.01 -12.61 -8.49
C VAL A 175 7.81 -12.38 -10.00
N SER A 176 8.05 -11.16 -10.48
CA SER A 176 7.96 -10.84 -11.91
C SER A 176 9.03 -11.60 -12.73
N GLU A 177 10.25 -11.68 -12.23
CA GLU A 177 11.34 -12.45 -12.85
C GLU A 177 11.01 -13.95 -12.87
N ALA A 178 10.49 -14.50 -11.78
CA ALA A 178 10.04 -15.89 -11.71
C ALA A 178 8.89 -16.17 -12.69
N PHE A 179 7.95 -15.25 -12.84
CA PHE A 179 6.86 -15.36 -13.84
C PHE A 179 7.42 -15.31 -15.28
N CYS A 180 8.37 -14.44 -15.56
CA CYS A 180 9.03 -14.37 -16.88
C CYS A 180 9.79 -15.65 -17.20
N ILE A 181 10.49 -16.22 -16.22
CA ILE A 181 11.20 -17.50 -16.37
C ILE A 181 10.22 -18.64 -16.63
N ALA A 182 9.13 -18.71 -15.85
CA ALA A 182 8.09 -19.74 -16.00
C ALA A 182 7.41 -19.65 -17.38
N ALA A 183 7.09 -18.44 -17.85
CA ALA A 183 6.54 -18.20 -19.18
C ALA A 183 7.50 -18.60 -20.30
N SER A 184 8.79 -18.32 -20.13
CA SER A 184 9.84 -18.71 -21.08
C SER A 184 10.03 -20.22 -21.14
N LEU A 185 9.96 -20.92 -20.01
CA LEU A 185 10.03 -22.39 -19.94
C LEU A 185 8.79 -23.04 -20.58
N ASN A 186 7.60 -22.51 -20.38
CA ASN A 186 6.37 -22.99 -21.04
C ASN A 186 6.43 -22.83 -22.57
N ASN A 187 6.94 -21.69 -23.04
CA ASN A 187 7.13 -21.48 -24.49
C ASN A 187 8.20 -22.42 -25.08
N ALA A 188 9.26 -22.70 -24.34
CA ALA A 188 10.28 -23.67 -24.77
C ALA A 188 9.71 -25.11 -24.84
N CYS A 189 8.88 -25.52 -23.87
CA CYS A 189 8.22 -26.83 -23.91
C CYS A 189 7.28 -27.01 -25.11
N LEU A 190 6.58 -25.96 -25.54
CA LEU A 190 5.69 -26.00 -26.71
C LEU A 190 6.45 -26.16 -28.03
N LEU A 191 7.72 -25.72 -28.10
CA LEU A 191 8.57 -25.86 -29.28
C LEU A 191 9.19 -27.26 -29.41
N TYR A 192 9.26 -28.04 -28.34
CA TYR A 192 9.79 -29.41 -28.34
C TYR A 192 8.72 -30.50 -28.52
N THR A 193 7.44 -30.15 -28.59
CA THR A 193 6.31 -31.09 -28.74
C THR A 193 5.61 -30.98 -30.11
N SER A 194 6.19 -30.26 -31.06
CA SER A 194 5.80 -30.20 -32.48
C SER A 194 6.95 -30.79 -33.35
#